data_82ca62d012c34711bb14c8237f60bea5
#
_entry.id   82ca62d012c34711bb14c8237f60bea5
#
_cell.length_a   1.000
_cell.length_b   1.000
_cell.length_c   1.000
_cell.angle_alpha   90.00
_cell.angle_beta   90.00
_cell.angle_gamma   90.00
#
_symmetry.space_group_name_H-M   'P 1'
#
loop_
_entity.id
_entity.type
_entity.pdbx_description
1 polymer ?
#
loop_
_entity_poly.entity_id
_entity_poly.type
_entity_poly.pdbx_seq_one_letter_code
_entity_poly.pdbx_strand_id
1 'polypeptide(L)'
;MKKYFVYVIELDQVVADKRKFRTKNPRYIRGNNCVYVGQTTRKPSIRFEQHKEGYKSNKFAKLYGLKLRQDLYEKYNPIPTRKDAEEIEEMLGRELRQQGYGVWFN
;
A
#
# COMPACT_ATOMS: atom_id res chain seq x y z
N MET A 1 -6.59 1.53 24.33
CA MET A 1 -7.15 2.20 23.17
C MET A 1 -6.65 1.57 21.87
N LYS A 2 -7.56 1.49 20.88
CA LYS A 2 -7.20 0.96 19.58
C LYS A 2 -6.29 1.92 18.85
N LYS A 3 -5.24 1.40 18.26
CA LYS A 3 -4.34 2.18 17.40
C LYS A 3 -4.47 1.69 15.97
N TYR A 4 -4.17 2.58 15.05
CA TYR A 4 -4.22 2.29 13.62
C TYR A 4 -2.85 2.51 13.02
N PHE A 5 -2.59 1.85 11.91
CA PHE A 5 -1.32 1.93 11.21
C PHE A 5 -1.58 2.02 9.72
N VAL A 6 -0.82 2.86 9.03
CA VAL A 6 -0.74 2.77 7.57
C VAL A 6 0.49 1.95 7.22
N TYR A 7 0.47 1.35 6.05
CA TYR A 7 1.60 0.56 5.59
C TYR A 7 1.66 0.60 4.07
N VAL A 8 2.85 0.32 3.55
CA VAL A 8 3.11 0.26 2.11
C VAL A 8 3.84 -1.03 1.82
N ILE A 9 3.29 -1.82 0.90
CA ILE A 9 3.90 -3.07 0.44
C ILE A 9 4.45 -2.84 -0.95
N GLU A 10 5.75 -3.13 -1.15
CA GLU A 10 6.31 -3.12 -2.48
C GLU A 10 5.77 -4.29 -3.27
N LEU A 11 5.33 -4.03 -4.50
CA LEU A 11 4.79 -5.04 -5.40
C LEU A 11 5.76 -5.34 -6.51
N ASP A 12 5.74 -6.57 -7.01
CA ASP A 12 6.48 -6.94 -8.20
C ASP A 12 6.03 -6.01 -9.36
N GLN A 13 6.99 -5.48 -10.11
CA GLN A 13 6.69 -4.52 -11.17
C GLN A 13 5.83 -5.11 -12.29
N VAL A 14 5.74 -6.42 -12.39
CA VAL A 14 4.85 -7.06 -13.37
C VAL A 14 3.40 -6.63 -13.19
N VAL A 15 3.03 -6.17 -12.00
CA VAL A 15 1.67 -5.69 -11.72
C VAL A 15 1.32 -4.50 -12.63
N ALA A 16 2.32 -3.73 -13.07
CA ALA A 16 2.11 -2.59 -13.95
C ALA A 16 1.61 -3.01 -15.34
N ASP A 17 1.75 -4.28 -15.71
CA ASP A 17 1.22 -4.79 -16.97
C ASP A 17 -0.25 -5.20 -16.86
N LYS A 18 -0.80 -5.22 -15.65
CA LYS A 18 -2.21 -5.56 -15.45
C LYS A 18 -3.08 -4.36 -15.78
N ARG A 19 -4.04 -4.58 -16.65
CA ARG A 19 -4.92 -3.50 -17.13
C ARG A 19 -5.58 -2.72 -16.01
N LYS A 20 -6.11 -3.43 -15.02
CA LYS A 20 -6.80 -2.81 -13.88
C LYS A 20 -5.86 -1.88 -13.12
N PHE A 21 -4.63 -2.31 -12.90
CA PHE A 21 -3.62 -1.52 -12.21
C PHE A 21 -3.23 -0.29 -13.03
N ARG A 22 -2.98 -0.46 -14.33
CA ARG A 22 -2.60 0.64 -15.21
C ARG A 22 -3.67 1.73 -15.27
N THR A 23 -4.93 1.33 -15.31
CA THR A 23 -6.03 2.28 -15.38
C THR A 23 -6.03 3.26 -14.22
N LYS A 24 -5.61 2.79 -13.04
CA LYS A 24 -5.52 3.64 -11.85
C LYS A 24 -4.23 4.46 -11.81
N ASN A 25 -3.28 4.17 -12.68
CA ASN A 25 -1.95 4.78 -12.63
C ASN A 25 -1.51 5.35 -13.96
N PRO A 26 -2.26 6.35 -14.50
CA PRO A 26 -1.90 6.90 -15.81
C PRO A 26 -0.57 7.65 -15.83
N ARG A 27 -0.07 8.05 -14.66
CA ARG A 27 1.21 8.77 -14.54
C ARG A 27 2.38 7.87 -14.17
N TYR A 28 2.14 6.56 -14.10
CA TYR A 28 3.21 5.62 -13.75
C TYR A 28 4.37 5.74 -14.74
N ILE A 29 5.57 5.86 -14.21
CA ILE A 29 6.80 5.91 -14.99
C ILE A 29 7.40 4.52 -14.98
N ARG A 30 7.48 3.88 -16.16
CA ARG A 30 7.99 2.52 -16.27
C ARG A 30 9.40 2.44 -15.68
N GLY A 31 9.60 1.42 -14.85
CA GLY A 31 10.85 1.25 -14.11
C GLY A 31 10.75 1.71 -12.66
N ASN A 32 9.78 2.57 -12.33
CA ASN A 32 9.56 2.96 -10.95
C ASN A 32 8.87 1.84 -10.17
N ASN A 33 8.95 1.92 -8.84
CA ASN A 33 8.36 0.93 -7.97
C ASN A 33 6.84 0.95 -8.04
N CYS A 34 6.26 -0.22 -7.82
CA CYS A 34 4.82 -0.39 -7.65
C CYS A 34 4.55 -0.76 -6.21
N VAL A 35 3.49 -0.22 -5.62
CA VAL A 35 3.20 -0.42 -4.20
C VAL A 35 1.70 -0.57 -3.95
N TYR A 36 1.37 -1.20 -2.84
CA TYR A 36 0.02 -1.24 -2.29
C TYR A 36 0.04 -0.46 -0.97
N VAL A 37 -0.88 0.47 -0.81
CA VAL A 37 -1.01 1.26 0.41
C VAL A 37 -2.29 0.85 1.14
N GLY A 38 -2.18 0.59 2.43
CA GLY A 38 -3.33 0.17 3.22
C GLY A 38 -3.26 0.72 4.64
N GLN A 39 -4.33 0.45 5.40
CA GLN A 39 -4.37 0.76 6.82
C GLN A 39 -4.91 -0.45 7.58
N THR A 40 -4.55 -0.55 8.86
CA THR A 40 -4.86 -1.73 9.65
C THR A 40 -4.85 -1.39 11.14
N THR A 41 -5.51 -2.22 11.95
CA THR A 41 -5.41 -2.15 13.41
C THR A 41 -4.32 -3.06 13.94
N ARG A 42 -3.69 -3.85 13.07
CA ARG A 42 -2.60 -4.75 13.42
C ARG A 42 -1.26 -4.09 13.10
N LYS A 43 -0.18 -4.62 13.66
CA LYS A 43 1.14 -4.18 13.25
C LYS A 43 1.30 -4.44 11.75
N PRO A 44 1.96 -3.53 11.01
CA PRO A 44 2.14 -3.73 9.56
C PRO A 44 2.76 -5.08 9.19
N SER A 45 3.72 -5.57 9.97
CA SER A 45 4.35 -6.87 9.71
C SER A 45 3.34 -8.01 9.78
N ILE A 46 2.42 -7.96 10.73
CA ILE A 46 1.38 -8.97 10.87
C ILE A 46 0.40 -8.88 9.69
N ARG A 47 0.00 -7.66 9.34
CA ARG A 47 -0.94 -7.48 8.23
C ARG A 47 -0.34 -7.91 6.90
N PHE A 48 0.95 -7.66 6.71
CA PHE A 48 1.65 -8.13 5.51
C PHE A 48 1.58 -9.65 5.39
N GLU A 49 1.85 -10.36 6.47
CA GLU A 49 1.75 -11.82 6.48
C GLU A 49 0.33 -12.29 6.18
N GLN A 50 -0.68 -11.61 6.76
CA GLN A 50 -2.07 -11.95 6.47
C GLN A 50 -2.40 -11.79 5.00
N HIS A 51 -1.89 -10.74 4.35
CA HIS A 51 -2.08 -10.57 2.91
C HIS A 51 -1.46 -11.74 2.15
N LYS A 52 -0.25 -12.12 2.49
CA LYS A 52 0.45 -13.21 1.80
C LYS A 52 -0.24 -14.56 2.00
N GLU A 53 -0.85 -14.75 3.15
CA GLU A 53 -1.61 -15.97 3.43
C GLU A 53 -3.02 -15.95 2.82
N GLY A 54 -3.47 -14.79 2.36
CA GLY A 54 -4.78 -14.65 1.73
C GLY A 54 -5.91 -14.29 2.68
N TYR A 55 -5.62 -13.94 3.93
CA TYR A 55 -6.65 -13.57 4.89
C TYR A 55 -7.16 -12.16 4.62
N LYS A 56 -8.41 -12.05 4.16
CA LYS A 56 -9.05 -10.78 3.79
C LYS A 56 -8.08 -9.89 3.00
N SER A 57 -7.36 -10.51 2.07
CA SER A 57 -6.25 -9.88 1.40
C SER A 57 -6.68 -9.12 0.14
N ASN A 58 -5.89 -8.09 -0.19
CA ASN A 58 -5.95 -7.49 -1.51
C ASN A 58 -5.24 -8.43 -2.49
N LYS A 59 -5.82 -8.60 -3.68
CA LYS A 59 -5.29 -9.53 -4.68
C LYS A 59 -3.86 -9.18 -5.10
N PHE A 60 -3.59 -7.89 -5.31
CA PHE A 60 -2.24 -7.48 -5.72
C PHE A 60 -1.23 -7.71 -4.60
N ALA A 61 -1.60 -7.38 -3.36
CA ALA A 61 -0.72 -7.60 -2.22
C ALA A 61 -0.43 -9.08 -2.02
N LYS A 62 -1.46 -9.94 -2.17
CA LYS A 62 -1.29 -11.38 -2.00
C LYS A 62 -0.37 -11.96 -3.06
N LEU A 63 -0.63 -11.66 -4.33
CA LEU A 63 0.07 -12.31 -5.45
C LEU A 63 1.42 -11.68 -5.74
N TYR A 64 1.56 -10.38 -5.54
CA TYR A 64 2.74 -9.63 -5.99
C TYR A 64 3.47 -8.90 -4.88
N GLY A 65 3.01 -9.00 -3.63
CA GLY A 65 3.67 -8.35 -2.51
C GLY A 65 5.04 -8.94 -2.24
N LEU A 66 6.06 -8.08 -2.13
CA LEU A 66 7.44 -8.49 -1.92
C LEU A 66 7.93 -8.19 -0.52
N LYS A 67 7.71 -6.97 -0.04
CA LYS A 67 8.20 -6.54 1.27
C LYS A 67 7.51 -5.25 1.70
N LEU A 68 7.60 -4.94 2.98
CA LEU A 68 7.15 -3.65 3.50
C LEU A 68 8.16 -2.56 3.18
N ARG A 69 7.66 -1.39 2.81
CA ARG A 69 8.47 -0.20 2.55
C ARG A 69 8.36 0.74 3.75
N GLN A 70 9.00 0.39 4.85
CA GLN A 70 8.95 1.15 6.10
C GLN A 70 9.37 2.60 5.90
N ASP A 71 10.34 2.82 5.02
CA ASP A 71 10.84 4.16 4.70
C ASP A 71 9.74 5.11 4.23
N LEU A 72 8.64 4.57 3.68
CA LEU A 72 7.56 5.39 3.13
C LEU A 72 6.44 5.69 4.13
N TYR A 73 6.34 4.96 5.23
CA TYR A 73 5.16 5.12 6.09
C TYR A 73 5.45 5.18 7.59
N GLU A 74 6.64 4.78 8.03
CA GLU A 74 6.91 4.60 9.45
C GLU A 74 6.66 5.87 10.26
N LYS A 75 6.95 7.03 9.70
CA LYS A 75 6.81 8.32 10.38
C LYS A 75 5.36 8.66 10.75
N TYR A 76 4.39 8.02 10.14
CA TYR A 76 2.98 8.30 10.40
C TYR A 76 2.41 7.50 11.56
N ASN A 77 3.03 6.37 11.89
CA ASN A 77 2.49 5.42 12.86
C ASN A 77 3.02 5.67 14.28
N PRO A 78 2.25 5.35 15.31
CA PRO A 78 0.86 4.89 15.26
C PRO A 78 -0.11 6.06 15.07
N ILE A 79 -1.34 5.73 14.65
CA ILE A 79 -2.36 6.73 14.34
C ILE A 79 -3.53 6.55 15.30
N PRO A 80 -4.04 7.63 15.94
CA PRO A 80 -5.04 7.47 17.00
C PRO A 80 -6.43 7.11 16.54
N THR A 81 -6.84 7.51 15.33
CA THR A 81 -8.20 7.27 14.87
C THR A 81 -8.24 6.61 13.51
N ARG A 82 -9.34 5.89 13.26
CA ARG A 82 -9.55 5.25 11.96
C ARG A 82 -9.67 6.30 10.84
N LYS A 83 -10.36 7.40 11.13
CA LYS A 83 -10.54 8.46 10.16
C LYS A 83 -9.20 9.04 9.72
N ASP A 84 -8.32 9.30 10.67
CA ASP A 84 -6.99 9.81 10.36
C ASP A 84 -6.20 8.80 9.54
N ALA A 85 -6.30 7.52 9.88
CA ALA A 85 -5.61 6.47 9.13
C ALA A 85 -6.09 6.41 7.68
N GLU A 86 -7.39 6.53 7.46
CA GLU A 86 -7.96 6.54 6.11
C GLU A 86 -7.49 7.75 5.32
N GLU A 87 -7.42 8.91 5.96
CA GLU A 87 -6.96 10.14 5.32
C GLU A 87 -5.48 10.05 4.95
N ILE A 88 -4.66 9.50 5.86
CA ILE A 88 -3.23 9.34 5.60
C ILE A 88 -3.00 8.31 4.48
N GLU A 89 -3.75 7.22 4.48
CA GLU A 89 -3.68 6.23 3.42
C GLU A 89 -3.93 6.86 2.05
N GLU A 90 -4.99 7.64 1.94
CA GLU A 90 -5.33 8.30 0.68
C GLU A 90 -4.29 9.32 0.28
N MET A 91 -3.88 10.16 1.23
CA MET A 91 -2.84 11.17 0.99
C MET A 91 -1.55 10.53 0.49
N LEU A 92 -1.10 9.50 1.17
CA LEU A 92 0.14 8.81 0.83
C LEU A 92 0.04 8.15 -0.54
N GLY A 93 -1.09 7.50 -0.82
CA GLY A 93 -1.30 6.88 -2.12
C GLY A 93 -1.24 7.90 -3.26
N ARG A 94 -1.89 9.06 -3.07
CA ARG A 94 -1.90 10.11 -4.09
C ARG A 94 -0.52 10.72 -4.28
N GLU A 95 0.20 10.96 -3.20
CA GLU A 95 1.56 11.52 -3.29
C GLU A 95 2.50 10.59 -4.06
N LEU A 96 2.44 9.30 -3.77
CA LEU A 96 3.30 8.33 -4.46
C LEU A 96 2.96 8.26 -5.96
N ARG A 97 1.67 8.34 -6.31
CA ARG A 97 1.28 8.40 -7.72
C ARG A 97 1.85 9.65 -8.41
N GLN A 98 1.82 10.79 -7.73
CA GLN A 98 2.37 12.02 -8.30
C GLN A 98 3.87 11.92 -8.52
N GLN A 99 4.55 11.10 -7.73
CA GLN A 99 5.98 10.87 -7.87
C GLN A 99 6.31 9.82 -8.94
N GLY A 100 5.29 9.30 -9.62
CA GLY A 100 5.49 8.34 -10.70
C GLY A 100 5.44 6.88 -10.28
N TYR A 101 5.13 6.60 -9.02
CA TYR A 101 4.93 5.23 -8.56
C TYR A 101 3.65 4.64 -9.16
N GLY A 102 3.63 3.32 -9.34
CA GLY A 102 2.39 2.60 -9.53
C GLY A 102 1.80 2.30 -8.16
N VAL A 103 0.56 2.71 -7.91
CA VAL A 103 -0.03 2.59 -6.57
C VAL A 103 -1.42 1.99 -6.65
N TRP A 104 -1.68 1.04 -5.75
CA TRP A 104 -3.02 0.55 -5.49
C TRP A 104 -3.38 0.85 -4.04
N PHE A 105 -4.53 1.46 -3.81
CA PHE A 105 -5.09 1.62 -2.47
C PHE A 105 -6.62 1.64 -2.57
N ASN A 106 -7.26 1.38 -1.45
CA ASN A 106 -8.72 1.32 -1.42
C ASN A 106 -9.37 2.69 -1.37
#